data_19aa441a1a6fcdcb70e186b3733f02be
#
_entry.id   19aa441a1a6fcdcb70e186b3733f02be
#
_cell.length_a   1.000
_cell.length_b   1.000
_cell.length_c   1.000
_cell.angle_alpha   90.00
_cell.angle_beta   90.00
_cell.angle_gamma   90.00
#
_symmetry.space_group_name_H-M   'P 1'
#
loop_
_entity.id
_entity.type
_entity.pdbx_description
1 polymer ?
#
loop_
_entity_poly.entity_id
_entity_poly.type
_entity_poly.pdbx_seq_one_letter_code
_entity_poly.pdbx_strand_id
1 'polypeptide(L)'
;TTRLVGSEMCIRDRTYRYPSDFETVIYASQLLQADAIRYGVEHFRRNRNDDRCMGAVYWQFNDCWPVASWSSVDYCQRLKALHYYARRFFAPIMISCEEEGLLGSGQELVRLPFEFPKSIRLCVANETLNTEKILVSWQLRDASASVLESHEEEITAPALTSVWLDKVELPGIDIYHQYVSYQASMKGQVISEGTVIFSYPKYFCYEEPHLQATVDGDYITVSADAYAKSVEILNQNEDLILSDNYFDLNADSKTVKVISGSVDKLRLRSVYDIS
;
A
#
# COMPACT_ATOMS: atom_id res chain seq x y z
N THR A 1 -9.38 -29.67 6.80
CA THR A 1 -8.16 -29.37 6.01
C THR A 1 -8.45 -28.76 4.64
N THR A 2 -9.63 -29.02 4.06
CA THR A 2 -10.05 -28.44 2.77
C THR A 2 -10.48 -26.96 2.85
N ARG A 3 -10.64 -26.40 4.04
CA ARG A 3 -11.05 -25.01 4.25
C ARG A 3 -9.93 -23.96 4.08
N LEU A 4 -8.65 -24.35 4.20
CA LEU A 4 -7.52 -23.43 4.07
C LEU A 4 -7.17 -23.10 2.61
N VAL A 5 -7.14 -24.11 1.74
CA VAL A 5 -6.77 -23.92 0.32
C VAL A 5 -7.86 -23.19 -0.50
N GLY A 6 -9.13 -23.28 -0.09
CA GLY A 6 -10.23 -22.55 -0.75
C GLY A 6 -10.40 -21.11 -0.25
N SER A 7 -9.95 -20.78 0.97
CA SER A 7 -10.19 -19.44 1.54
C SER A 7 -9.29 -18.37 0.95
N GLU A 8 -8.05 -18.69 0.60
CA GLU A 8 -7.11 -17.72 -0.02
C GLU A 8 -7.59 -17.29 -1.40
N MET A 9 -8.02 -18.23 -2.24
CA MET A 9 -8.63 -17.93 -3.54
C MET A 9 -9.92 -17.11 -3.37
N CYS A 10 -10.77 -17.47 -2.41
CA CYS A 10 -11.99 -16.72 -2.13
C CYS A 10 -11.70 -15.30 -1.62
N ILE A 11 -10.65 -15.09 -0.83
CA ILE A 11 -10.26 -13.75 -0.35
C ILE A 11 -9.75 -12.91 -1.52
N ARG A 12 -8.90 -13.47 -2.40
CA ARG A 12 -8.43 -12.78 -3.60
C ARG A 12 -9.59 -12.36 -4.50
N ASP A 13 -10.49 -13.27 -4.82
CA ASP A 13 -11.62 -13.04 -5.73
C ASP A 13 -12.69 -12.14 -5.08
N ARG A 14 -12.68 -12.02 -3.75
CA ARG A 14 -13.46 -11.02 -3.03
C ARG A 14 -12.85 -9.63 -3.16
N THR A 15 -11.52 -9.53 -3.15
CA THR A 15 -10.77 -8.27 -3.14
C THR A 15 -10.55 -7.71 -4.54
N TYR A 16 -10.15 -8.55 -5.48
CA TYR A 16 -9.88 -8.19 -6.87
C TYR A 16 -10.85 -8.89 -7.82
N ARG A 17 -10.97 -8.40 -9.07
CA ARG A 17 -11.71 -9.12 -10.11
C ARG A 17 -11.05 -10.47 -10.41
N TYR A 18 -11.83 -11.40 -10.95
CA TYR A 18 -11.29 -12.70 -11.33
C TYR A 18 -10.23 -12.52 -12.42
N PRO A 19 -8.99 -13.02 -12.21
CA PRO A 19 -7.90 -12.80 -13.14
C PRO A 19 -8.16 -13.42 -14.51
N SER A 20 -7.81 -12.71 -15.58
CA SER A 20 -7.94 -13.16 -16.96
C SER A 20 -6.81 -14.08 -17.42
N ASP A 21 -5.65 -13.99 -16.79
CA ASP A 21 -4.44 -14.71 -17.15
C ASP A 21 -3.55 -14.98 -15.94
N PHE A 22 -2.48 -15.73 -16.13
CA PHE A 22 -1.62 -16.16 -15.03
C PHE A 22 -0.75 -15.04 -14.44
N GLU A 23 -0.30 -14.07 -15.24
CA GLU A 23 0.45 -12.90 -14.74
C GLU A 23 -0.41 -12.06 -13.80
N THR A 24 -1.67 -11.86 -14.16
CA THR A 24 -2.66 -11.16 -13.32
C THR A 24 -2.94 -11.91 -12.01
N VAL A 25 -2.99 -13.26 -12.05
CA VAL A 25 -3.10 -14.09 -10.82
C VAL A 25 -1.94 -13.83 -9.88
N ILE A 26 -0.71 -13.83 -10.41
CA ILE A 26 0.51 -13.60 -9.61
C ILE A 26 0.47 -12.21 -9.00
N TYR A 27 0.22 -11.18 -9.78
CA TYR A 27 0.18 -9.80 -9.30
C TYR A 27 -0.87 -9.59 -8.20
N ALA A 28 -2.12 -9.98 -8.46
CA ALA A 28 -3.20 -9.87 -7.48
C ALA A 28 -2.90 -10.65 -6.18
N SER A 29 -2.31 -11.84 -6.31
CA SER A 29 -1.95 -12.68 -5.14
C SER A 29 -0.80 -12.06 -4.33
N GLN A 30 0.20 -11.47 -5.00
CA GLN A 30 1.29 -10.77 -4.32
C GLN A 30 0.80 -9.51 -3.60
N LEU A 31 -0.10 -8.73 -4.20
CA LEU A 31 -0.69 -7.57 -3.56
C LEU A 31 -1.52 -7.96 -2.34
N LEU A 32 -2.35 -9.00 -2.46
CA LEU A 32 -3.16 -9.48 -1.35
C LEU A 32 -2.29 -9.92 -0.16
N GLN A 33 -1.21 -10.66 -0.44
CA GLN A 33 -0.24 -11.06 0.59
C GLN A 33 0.40 -9.84 1.24
N ALA A 34 0.88 -8.89 0.44
CA ALA A 34 1.55 -7.69 0.91
C ALA A 34 0.63 -6.85 1.80
N ASP A 35 -0.63 -6.65 1.39
CA ASP A 35 -1.63 -5.92 2.16
C ASP A 35 -1.96 -6.65 3.47
N ALA A 36 -2.17 -7.96 3.45
CA ALA A 36 -2.49 -8.72 4.67
C ALA A 36 -1.38 -8.62 5.72
N ILE A 37 -0.11 -8.75 5.30
CA ILE A 37 1.04 -8.61 6.21
C ILE A 37 1.19 -7.16 6.68
N ARG A 38 1.02 -6.17 5.77
CA ARG A 38 1.06 -4.74 6.09
C ARG A 38 0.05 -4.40 7.18
N TYR A 39 -1.21 -4.79 7.03
CA TYR A 39 -2.26 -4.56 8.04
C TYR A 39 -1.86 -5.10 9.41
N GLY A 40 -1.34 -6.32 9.46
CA GLY A 40 -0.89 -6.93 10.71
C GLY A 40 0.26 -6.17 11.36
N VAL A 41 1.31 -5.85 10.60
CA VAL A 41 2.49 -5.16 11.13
C VAL A 41 2.17 -3.72 11.53
N GLU A 42 1.39 -3.00 10.72
CA GLU A 42 0.95 -1.64 11.06
C GLU A 42 0.11 -1.65 12.34
N HIS A 43 -0.81 -2.61 12.49
CA HIS A 43 -1.59 -2.77 13.71
C HIS A 43 -0.68 -3.00 14.94
N PHE A 44 0.31 -3.87 14.83
CA PHE A 44 1.26 -4.10 15.91
C PHE A 44 2.05 -2.83 16.26
N ARG A 45 2.55 -2.11 15.26
CA ARG A 45 3.31 -0.87 15.47
C ARG A 45 2.45 0.24 16.07
N ARG A 46 1.19 0.38 15.67
CA ARG A 46 0.24 1.32 16.29
C ARG A 46 0.00 1.03 17.79
N ASN A 47 0.11 -0.22 18.20
CA ASN A 47 -0.10 -0.68 19.59
C ASN A 47 1.20 -0.84 20.39
N ARG A 48 2.25 -0.10 20.04
CA ARG A 48 3.55 -0.16 20.72
C ARG A 48 3.52 0.38 22.14
N ASN A 49 2.75 1.41 22.40
CA ASN A 49 2.75 2.12 23.68
C ASN A 49 2.41 1.17 24.85
N ASP A 50 2.92 1.51 26.03
CA ASP A 50 2.77 0.72 27.26
C ASP A 50 3.32 -0.72 27.14
N ASP A 51 4.37 -0.89 26.35
CA ASP A 51 5.04 -2.16 26.08
C ASP A 51 4.11 -3.29 25.58
N ARG A 52 3.00 -2.93 24.94
CA ARG A 52 2.00 -3.91 24.47
C ARG A 52 2.49 -4.72 23.29
N CYS A 53 3.15 -4.06 22.33
CA CYS A 53 3.72 -4.73 21.16
C CYS A 53 5.14 -4.24 20.90
N MET A 54 6.12 -5.07 21.18
CA MET A 54 7.54 -4.73 21.11
C MET A 54 8.18 -5.08 19.78
N GLY A 55 7.45 -5.68 18.84
CA GLY A 55 7.95 -6.02 17.53
C GLY A 55 7.01 -6.90 16.73
N ALA A 56 7.35 -7.07 15.46
CA ALA A 56 6.65 -7.95 14.53
C ALA A 56 7.65 -8.68 13.65
N VAL A 57 7.38 -9.93 13.36
CA VAL A 57 8.11 -10.73 12.38
C VAL A 57 7.13 -11.37 11.42
N TYR A 58 7.52 -11.56 10.18
CA TYR A 58 6.71 -12.30 9.22
C TYR A 58 7.46 -13.50 8.66
N TRP A 59 6.76 -14.51 8.30
CA TRP A 59 7.25 -15.69 7.62
C TRP A 59 6.88 -15.61 6.14
N GLN A 60 7.86 -15.61 5.22
CA GLN A 60 9.30 -15.67 5.46
C GLN A 60 10.02 -14.70 4.53
N PHE A 61 11.32 -14.44 4.78
CA PHE A 61 12.12 -13.51 3.99
C PHE A 61 12.38 -14.04 2.58
N ASN A 62 12.94 -15.25 2.44
CA ASN A 62 13.32 -15.79 1.13
C ASN A 62 13.05 -17.30 1.02
N ASP A 63 12.99 -17.77 -0.22
CA ASP A 63 12.91 -19.19 -0.55
C ASP A 63 14.28 -19.83 -0.64
N CYS A 64 14.38 -21.10 -0.23
CA CYS A 64 15.58 -21.93 -0.37
C CYS A 64 15.52 -22.87 -1.57
N TRP A 65 14.42 -22.93 -2.31
CA TRP A 65 14.21 -23.73 -3.52
C TRP A 65 13.07 -23.12 -4.37
N PRO A 66 12.97 -23.43 -5.69
CA PRO A 66 11.92 -22.87 -6.53
C PRO A 66 10.54 -23.39 -6.14
N VAL A 67 9.68 -22.52 -5.63
CA VAL A 67 8.34 -22.86 -5.17
C VAL A 67 7.43 -21.64 -5.17
N ALA A 68 6.13 -21.84 -5.31
CA ALA A 68 5.15 -20.81 -4.96
C ALA A 68 4.99 -20.77 -3.44
N SER A 69 5.35 -19.65 -2.81
CA SER A 69 5.40 -19.53 -1.37
C SER A 69 5.03 -18.13 -0.88
N TRP A 70 4.97 -18.00 0.44
CA TRP A 70 4.75 -16.73 1.16
C TRP A 70 6.03 -15.91 1.41
N SER A 71 7.18 -16.28 0.81
CA SER A 71 8.41 -15.49 0.91
C SER A 71 8.26 -14.10 0.29
N SER A 72 9.03 -13.13 0.76
CA SER A 72 9.13 -11.80 0.15
C SER A 72 10.18 -11.72 -0.97
N VAL A 73 11.13 -12.66 -1.00
CA VAL A 73 12.15 -12.82 -2.05
C VAL A 73 12.08 -14.26 -2.56
N ASP A 74 11.92 -14.45 -3.86
CA ASP A 74 11.86 -15.80 -4.42
C ASP A 74 13.24 -16.45 -4.55
N TYR A 75 13.27 -17.74 -4.93
CA TYR A 75 14.51 -18.49 -5.12
C TYR A 75 15.45 -17.87 -6.17
N CYS A 76 14.90 -17.21 -7.19
CA CYS A 76 15.65 -16.51 -8.23
C CYS A 76 16.09 -15.11 -7.81
N GLN A 77 15.92 -14.73 -6.53
CA GLN A 77 16.24 -13.43 -5.94
C GLN A 77 15.38 -12.27 -6.47
N ARG A 78 14.22 -12.54 -7.05
CA ARG A 78 13.26 -11.51 -7.44
C ARG A 78 12.50 -11.01 -6.22
N LEU A 79 12.37 -9.69 -6.11
CA LEU A 79 11.67 -9.03 -5.00
C LEU A 79 10.17 -8.99 -5.30
N LYS A 80 9.37 -9.65 -4.46
CA LYS A 80 7.90 -9.63 -4.56
C LYS A 80 7.33 -8.33 -3.95
N ALA A 81 6.06 -8.05 -4.17
CA ALA A 81 5.36 -6.90 -3.60
C ALA A 81 5.57 -6.78 -2.08
N LEU A 82 5.50 -7.89 -1.34
CA LEU A 82 5.73 -7.92 0.10
C LEU A 82 7.10 -7.36 0.52
N HIS A 83 8.16 -7.54 -0.28
CA HIS A 83 9.48 -7.01 0.06
C HIS A 83 9.50 -5.47 0.08
N TYR A 84 8.88 -4.83 -0.91
CA TYR A 84 8.78 -3.37 -0.99
C TYR A 84 7.84 -2.82 0.08
N TYR A 85 6.74 -3.52 0.37
CA TYR A 85 5.85 -3.17 1.47
C TYR A 85 6.55 -3.30 2.82
N ALA A 86 7.38 -4.36 3.02
CA ALA A 86 8.15 -4.56 4.25
C ALA A 86 9.13 -3.40 4.50
N ARG A 87 9.77 -2.90 3.46
CA ARG A 87 10.62 -1.72 3.57
C ARG A 87 9.86 -0.50 4.11
N ARG A 88 8.59 -0.30 3.71
CA ARG A 88 7.76 0.81 4.16
C ARG A 88 7.24 0.58 5.57
N PHE A 89 6.63 -0.57 5.84
CA PHE A 89 6.04 -0.83 7.15
C PHE A 89 7.07 -1.16 8.26
N PHE A 90 8.35 -1.36 7.93
CA PHE A 90 9.47 -1.41 8.87
C PHE A 90 10.36 -0.16 8.85
N ALA A 91 9.96 0.90 8.17
CA ALA A 91 10.69 2.17 8.23
C ALA A 91 10.80 2.68 9.68
N PRO A 92 11.93 3.31 10.06
CA PRO A 92 12.14 3.81 11.42
C PRO A 92 11.04 4.77 11.88
N ILE A 93 10.54 5.60 10.97
CA ILE A 93 9.35 6.42 11.19
C ILE A 93 8.34 6.05 10.12
N MET A 94 7.13 5.70 10.53
CA MET A 94 6.07 5.25 9.65
C MET A 94 4.76 5.92 10.01
N ILE A 95 4.06 6.46 9.01
CA ILE A 95 2.65 6.80 9.14
C ILE A 95 1.80 5.64 8.65
N SER A 96 0.72 5.36 9.34
CA SER A 96 -0.29 4.37 8.93
C SER A 96 -1.68 4.89 9.21
N CYS A 97 -2.65 4.33 8.51
CA CYS A 97 -4.05 4.66 8.67
C CYS A 97 -4.81 3.45 9.22
N GLU A 98 -5.61 3.67 10.27
CA GLU A 98 -6.67 2.77 10.67
C GLU A 98 -7.95 3.29 10.04
N GLU A 99 -8.45 2.57 9.05
CA GLU A 99 -9.67 2.93 8.34
C GLU A 99 -10.85 2.08 8.77
N GLU A 100 -12.02 2.68 8.84
CA GLU A 100 -13.30 1.98 8.86
C GLU A 100 -13.95 2.12 7.48
N GLY A 101 -14.33 1.00 6.90
CA GLY A 101 -14.88 0.93 5.56
C GLY A 101 -15.50 -0.44 5.29
N LEU A 102 -15.79 -0.73 4.03
CA LEU A 102 -16.43 -1.98 3.64
C LEU A 102 -15.60 -3.21 4.00
N LEU A 103 -14.27 -3.14 3.88
CA LEU A 103 -13.34 -4.24 4.21
C LEU A 103 -13.39 -4.59 5.69
N GLY A 104 -13.42 -3.58 6.57
CA GLY A 104 -13.44 -3.76 8.03
C GLY A 104 -14.82 -4.03 8.61
N SER A 105 -15.89 -3.87 7.84
CA SER A 105 -17.27 -3.99 8.35
C SER A 105 -17.67 -5.39 8.82
N GLY A 106 -16.93 -6.43 8.42
CA GLY A 106 -17.24 -7.84 8.72
C GLY A 106 -18.53 -8.33 8.05
N GLN A 107 -19.17 -7.51 7.23
CA GLN A 107 -20.42 -7.82 6.55
C GLN A 107 -20.15 -8.58 5.26
N GLU A 108 -20.90 -9.64 5.02
CA GLU A 108 -20.90 -10.28 3.71
C GLU A 108 -21.65 -9.39 2.71
N LEU A 109 -21.06 -9.17 1.53
CA LEU A 109 -21.55 -8.29 0.45
C LEU A 109 -22.97 -8.65 -0.09
N VAL A 110 -23.62 -9.66 0.46
CA VAL A 110 -24.87 -10.23 -0.04
C VAL A 110 -26.09 -9.36 0.28
N ARG A 111 -25.97 -8.33 1.13
CA ARG A 111 -27.11 -7.53 1.63
C ARG A 111 -26.86 -6.03 1.57
N LEU A 112 -26.50 -5.49 0.42
CA LEU A 112 -26.52 -4.06 0.18
C LEU A 112 -27.96 -3.56 -0.11
N PRO A 113 -28.37 -2.34 0.34
CA PRO A 113 -27.55 -1.38 1.08
C PRO A 113 -27.58 -1.63 2.60
N PHE A 114 -26.44 -1.49 3.25
CA PHE A 114 -26.33 -1.40 4.72
C PHE A 114 -25.41 -0.24 5.10
N GLU A 115 -25.69 0.38 6.22
CA GLU A 115 -24.83 1.44 6.75
C GLU A 115 -23.64 0.85 7.49
N PHE A 116 -22.46 1.42 7.28
CA PHE A 116 -21.24 1.10 8.00
C PHE A 116 -20.43 2.39 8.22
N PRO A 117 -19.65 2.45 9.30
CA PRO A 117 -18.84 3.62 9.58
C PRO A 117 -17.78 3.80 8.48
N LYS A 118 -17.51 5.07 8.16
CA LYS A 118 -16.47 5.48 7.22
C LYS A 118 -15.63 6.53 7.91
N SER A 119 -14.41 6.17 8.22
CA SER A 119 -13.50 7.04 8.96
C SER A 119 -12.05 6.69 8.68
N ILE A 120 -11.18 7.62 9.00
CA ILE A 120 -9.73 7.42 9.08
C ILE A 120 -9.23 7.82 10.45
N ARG A 121 -8.20 7.14 10.91
CA ARG A 121 -7.41 7.54 12.06
C ARG A 121 -5.93 7.30 11.76
N LEU A 122 -5.17 8.37 11.68
CA LEU A 122 -3.75 8.30 11.39
C LEU A 122 -2.96 8.02 12.65
N CYS A 123 -1.86 7.28 12.49
CA CYS A 123 -0.92 7.00 13.55
C CYS A 123 0.51 7.08 13.02
N VAL A 124 1.36 7.82 13.72
CA VAL A 124 2.80 7.90 13.43
C VAL A 124 3.55 7.08 14.45
N ALA A 125 4.22 6.03 14.00
CA ALA A 125 5.11 5.20 14.82
C ALA A 125 6.56 5.68 14.66
N ASN A 126 7.17 6.11 15.74
CA ASN A 126 8.58 6.52 15.82
C ASN A 126 9.39 5.45 16.55
N GLU A 127 10.19 4.69 15.80
CA GLU A 127 11.10 3.65 16.34
C GLU A 127 12.53 4.19 16.56
N THR A 128 12.75 5.49 16.37
CA THR A 128 14.06 6.11 16.62
C THR A 128 14.25 6.41 18.11
N LEU A 129 15.49 6.65 18.50
CA LEU A 129 15.85 7.04 19.86
C LEU A 129 15.70 8.55 20.12
N ASN A 130 15.17 9.30 19.15
CA ASN A 130 15.00 10.75 19.23
C ASN A 130 13.51 11.12 19.22
N THR A 131 13.20 12.23 19.86
CA THR A 131 11.91 12.89 19.68
C THR A 131 11.96 13.70 18.39
N GLU A 132 10.99 13.47 17.50
CA GLU A 132 10.96 14.09 16.18
C GLU A 132 9.70 14.97 16.01
N LYS A 133 9.87 16.07 15.27
CA LYS A 133 8.76 16.91 14.80
C LYS A 133 8.40 16.49 13.39
N ILE A 134 7.15 16.13 13.20
CA ILE A 134 6.64 15.53 11.97
C ILE A 134 5.42 16.31 11.53
N LEU A 135 5.42 16.74 10.28
CA LEU A 135 4.26 17.30 9.63
C LEU A 135 3.46 16.14 9.03
N VAL A 136 2.25 15.98 9.51
CA VAL A 136 1.29 14.98 8.99
C VAL A 136 0.27 15.71 8.13
N SER A 137 -0.01 15.18 6.95
CA SER A 137 -1.09 15.68 6.11
C SER A 137 -1.92 14.55 5.55
N TRP A 138 -3.19 14.81 5.30
CA TRP A 138 -4.07 13.93 4.54
C TRP A 138 -4.95 14.72 3.59
N GLN A 139 -5.38 14.07 2.52
CA GLN A 139 -6.23 14.66 1.50
C GLN A 139 -7.29 13.65 1.06
N LEU A 140 -8.55 14.09 1.07
CA LEU A 140 -9.63 13.40 0.38
C LEU A 140 -9.54 13.74 -1.10
N ARG A 141 -9.50 12.73 -1.94
CA ARG A 141 -9.36 12.86 -3.40
C ARG A 141 -10.41 12.04 -4.13
N ASP A 142 -10.73 12.44 -5.35
CA ASP A 142 -11.49 11.62 -6.28
C ASP A 142 -10.60 10.69 -7.11
N ALA A 143 -11.18 9.86 -7.97
CA ALA A 143 -10.45 8.90 -8.81
C ALA A 143 -9.48 9.55 -9.81
N SER A 144 -9.73 10.81 -10.21
CA SER A 144 -8.78 11.62 -11.00
C SER A 144 -7.63 12.18 -10.19
N ALA A 145 -7.58 11.87 -8.90
CA ALA A 145 -6.67 12.40 -7.89
C ALA A 145 -6.83 13.90 -7.56
N SER A 146 -7.91 14.53 -7.99
CA SER A 146 -8.24 15.91 -7.62
C SER A 146 -8.53 16.01 -6.13
N VAL A 147 -7.94 17.01 -5.46
CA VAL A 147 -8.09 17.23 -4.03
C VAL A 147 -9.44 17.85 -3.74
N LEU A 148 -10.25 17.19 -2.93
CA LEU A 148 -11.58 17.66 -2.48
C LEU A 148 -11.52 18.31 -1.10
N GLU A 149 -10.67 17.76 -0.21
CA GLU A 149 -10.45 18.28 1.14
C GLU A 149 -9.00 18.01 1.53
N SER A 150 -8.40 18.87 2.35
CA SER A 150 -7.03 18.69 2.85
C SER A 150 -6.90 19.14 4.29
N HIS A 151 -6.06 18.44 5.04
CA HIS A 151 -5.71 18.79 6.42
C HIS A 151 -4.21 18.59 6.64
N GLU A 152 -3.64 19.44 7.49
CA GLU A 152 -2.22 19.40 7.83
C GLU A 152 -2.03 19.75 9.30
N GLU A 153 -1.20 18.97 10.01
CA GLU A 153 -0.93 19.14 11.43
C GLU A 153 0.53 18.80 11.76
N GLU A 154 1.21 19.66 12.54
CA GLU A 154 2.52 19.35 13.09
C GLU A 154 2.37 18.62 14.42
N ILE A 155 2.96 17.44 14.53
CA ILE A 155 2.98 16.63 15.75
C ILE A 155 4.40 16.49 16.30
N THR A 156 4.49 16.23 17.59
CA THR A 156 5.73 15.78 18.23
C THR A 156 5.62 14.30 18.53
N ALA A 157 6.47 13.48 17.91
CA ALA A 157 6.55 12.04 18.14
C ALA A 157 7.73 11.71 19.05
N PRO A 158 7.49 11.37 20.35
CA PRO A 158 8.56 10.97 21.25
C PRO A 158 9.31 9.72 20.75
N ALA A 159 10.52 9.53 21.26
CA ALA A 159 11.31 8.33 20.96
C ALA A 159 10.54 7.04 21.34
N LEU A 160 10.60 6.04 20.49
CA LEU A 160 10.04 4.70 20.74
C LEU A 160 8.53 4.70 21.08
N THR A 161 7.76 5.59 20.46
CA THR A 161 6.31 5.70 20.69
C THR A 161 5.50 5.69 19.42
N SER A 162 4.20 5.48 19.56
CA SER A 162 3.22 5.68 18.50
C SER A 162 2.24 6.78 18.92
N VAL A 163 2.10 7.78 18.06
CA VAL A 163 1.25 8.96 18.27
C VAL A 163 0.04 8.84 17.38
N TRP A 164 -1.14 8.77 17.99
CA TRP A 164 -2.41 8.78 17.29
C TRP A 164 -2.91 10.21 17.10
N LEU A 165 -3.38 10.51 15.91
CA LEU A 165 -4.14 11.71 15.61
C LEU A 165 -5.63 11.49 15.92
N ASP A 166 -6.41 12.56 15.87
CA ASP A 166 -7.85 12.48 16.04
C ASP A 166 -8.49 11.69 14.90
N LYS A 167 -9.56 10.97 15.22
CA LYS A 167 -10.36 10.22 14.27
C LYS A 167 -11.18 11.20 13.42
N VAL A 168 -11.14 11.04 12.10
CA VAL A 168 -11.90 11.82 11.15
C VAL A 168 -13.03 10.96 10.58
N GLU A 169 -14.27 11.35 10.86
CA GLU A 169 -15.45 10.70 10.30
C GLU A 169 -15.73 11.24 8.90
N LEU A 170 -16.01 10.35 7.95
CA LEU A 170 -16.23 10.66 6.54
C LEU A 170 -17.62 10.11 6.08
N PRO A 171 -18.72 10.50 6.71
CA PRO A 171 -20.02 9.89 6.46
C PRO A 171 -20.51 10.09 5.02
N GLY A 172 -20.09 11.16 4.36
CA GLY A 172 -20.49 11.53 3.00
C GLY A 172 -19.56 11.00 1.90
N ILE A 173 -18.52 10.25 2.24
CA ILE A 173 -17.57 9.77 1.22
C ILE A 173 -18.23 8.81 0.21
N ASP A 174 -17.96 9.04 -1.08
CA ASP A 174 -18.26 8.06 -2.13
C ASP A 174 -17.16 7.00 -2.18
N ILE A 175 -17.45 5.86 -1.56
CA ILE A 175 -16.48 4.76 -1.43
C ILE A 175 -16.03 4.14 -2.76
N TYR A 176 -16.73 4.44 -3.84
CA TYR A 176 -16.43 3.90 -5.17
C TYR A 176 -15.60 4.85 -6.04
N HIS A 177 -15.57 6.15 -5.70
CA HIS A 177 -14.88 7.16 -6.52
C HIS A 177 -13.94 8.06 -5.70
N GLN A 178 -13.90 7.91 -4.36
CA GLN A 178 -13.09 8.76 -3.50
C GLN A 178 -12.19 7.92 -2.61
N TYR A 179 -10.99 8.44 -2.35
CA TYR A 179 -9.99 7.83 -1.49
C TYR A 179 -9.28 8.88 -0.66
N VAL A 180 -8.55 8.44 0.35
CA VAL A 180 -7.69 9.32 1.15
C VAL A 180 -6.23 8.99 0.87
N SER A 181 -5.42 10.01 0.54
CA SER A 181 -3.97 9.96 0.59
C SER A 181 -3.47 10.60 1.88
N TYR A 182 -2.39 10.08 2.46
CA TYR A 182 -1.80 10.61 3.67
C TYR A 182 -0.28 10.49 3.64
N GLN A 183 0.40 11.41 4.32
CA GLN A 183 1.86 11.41 4.38
C GLN A 183 2.38 12.01 5.69
N ALA A 184 3.60 11.61 6.03
CA ALA A 184 4.42 12.21 7.07
C ALA A 184 5.67 12.81 6.45
N SER A 185 5.98 14.06 6.82
CA SER A 185 7.12 14.81 6.30
C SER A 185 8.00 15.31 7.43
N MET A 186 9.31 15.27 7.21
CA MET A 186 10.31 15.88 8.10
C MET A 186 11.24 16.78 7.30
N LYS A 187 11.47 18.00 7.79
CA LYS A 187 12.37 18.97 7.15
C LYS A 187 12.05 19.18 5.66
N GLY A 188 10.77 19.16 5.29
CA GLY A 188 10.29 19.34 3.92
C GLY A 188 10.45 18.12 3.01
N GLN A 189 10.80 16.95 3.54
CA GLN A 189 10.88 15.69 2.79
C GLN A 189 9.82 14.71 3.27
N VAL A 190 9.09 14.09 2.35
CA VAL A 190 8.19 12.99 2.65
C VAL A 190 9.00 11.77 3.07
N ILE A 191 8.72 11.24 4.26
CA ILE A 191 9.42 10.09 4.85
C ILE A 191 8.56 8.83 4.88
N SER A 192 7.24 8.99 4.84
CA SER A 192 6.28 7.88 4.82
C SER A 192 4.97 8.37 4.25
N GLU A 193 4.32 7.56 3.42
CA GLU A 193 3.08 7.90 2.73
C GLU A 193 2.23 6.67 2.48
N GLY A 194 0.95 6.87 2.18
CA GLY A 194 0.05 5.79 1.78
C GLY A 194 -1.29 6.30 1.31
N THR A 195 -2.11 5.39 0.81
CA THR A 195 -3.49 5.66 0.41
C THR A 195 -4.45 4.63 0.98
N VAL A 196 -5.71 5.04 1.16
CA VAL A 196 -6.81 4.21 1.63
C VAL A 196 -8.02 4.38 0.74
N ILE A 197 -8.56 3.27 0.25
CA ILE A 197 -9.89 3.17 -0.37
C ILE A 197 -10.85 2.52 0.62
N PHE A 198 -12.12 2.90 0.59
CA PHE A 198 -13.14 2.45 1.56
C PHE A 198 -14.00 1.29 1.04
N SER A 199 -13.74 0.83 -0.18
CA SER A 199 -14.35 -0.34 -0.81
C SER A 199 -13.30 -1.40 -1.12
N TYR A 200 -13.75 -2.57 -1.61
CA TYR A 200 -12.80 -3.51 -2.21
C TYR A 200 -12.22 -2.93 -3.51
N PRO A 201 -10.92 -3.14 -3.80
CA PRO A 201 -10.31 -2.65 -5.04
C PRO A 201 -11.12 -2.91 -6.30
N LYS A 202 -11.76 -4.08 -6.41
CA LYS A 202 -12.59 -4.43 -7.58
C LYS A 202 -13.86 -3.61 -7.76
N TYR A 203 -14.28 -2.87 -6.74
CA TYR A 203 -15.47 -2.00 -6.79
C TYR A 203 -15.12 -0.53 -6.89
N PHE A 204 -13.86 -0.18 -6.63
CA PHE A 204 -13.42 1.19 -6.82
C PHE A 204 -13.34 1.49 -8.33
N CYS A 205 -13.95 2.58 -8.75
CA CYS A 205 -13.99 3.01 -10.14
C CYS A 205 -12.73 3.81 -10.47
N TYR A 206 -11.62 3.10 -10.69
CA TYR A 206 -10.37 3.74 -11.14
C TYR A 206 -10.57 4.40 -12.50
N GLU A 207 -10.01 5.58 -12.68
CA GLU A 207 -9.78 6.15 -14.00
C GLU A 207 -8.48 5.58 -14.59
N GLU A 208 -8.36 5.56 -15.92
CA GLU A 208 -7.15 5.10 -16.59
C GLU A 208 -5.99 6.04 -16.25
N PRO A 209 -4.93 5.56 -15.59
CA PRO A 209 -3.87 6.43 -15.07
C PRO A 209 -2.82 6.81 -16.12
N HIS A 210 -2.91 6.32 -17.37
CA HIS A 210 -1.98 6.57 -18.47
C HIS A 210 -0.50 6.52 -18.03
N LEU A 211 -0.13 5.44 -17.34
CA LEU A 211 1.21 5.27 -16.78
C LEU A 211 2.31 5.42 -17.84
N GLN A 212 3.29 6.26 -17.56
CA GLN A 212 4.45 6.47 -18.41
C GLN A 212 5.74 6.34 -17.63
N ALA A 213 6.77 5.75 -18.25
CA ALA A 213 8.10 5.66 -17.66
C ALA A 213 9.13 6.40 -18.52
N THR A 214 10.00 7.15 -17.86
CA THR A 214 11.20 7.74 -18.45
C THR A 214 12.43 7.23 -17.73
N VAL A 215 13.51 6.96 -18.47
CA VAL A 215 14.78 6.44 -17.93
C VAL A 215 15.85 7.50 -18.11
N ASP A 216 16.55 7.81 -17.01
CA ASP A 216 17.70 8.70 -17.00
C ASP A 216 18.83 8.06 -16.16
N GLY A 217 19.83 7.52 -16.84
CA GLY A 217 20.91 6.74 -16.22
C GLY A 217 20.35 5.57 -15.38
N ASP A 218 20.66 5.56 -14.11
CA ASP A 218 20.21 4.54 -13.16
C ASP A 218 18.85 4.86 -12.52
N TYR A 219 18.08 5.80 -13.08
CA TYR A 219 16.81 6.22 -12.51
C TYR A 219 15.66 5.99 -13.47
N ILE A 220 14.54 5.50 -12.96
CA ILE A 220 13.28 5.39 -13.66
C ILE A 220 12.29 6.32 -12.97
N THR A 221 11.70 7.25 -13.73
CA THR A 221 10.61 8.09 -13.26
C THR A 221 9.32 7.60 -13.88
N VAL A 222 8.36 7.22 -13.05
CA VAL A 222 7.01 6.82 -13.47
C VAL A 222 6.04 7.93 -13.12
N SER A 223 5.19 8.29 -14.07
CA SER A 223 4.13 9.29 -13.91
C SER A 223 2.75 8.71 -14.22
N ALA A 224 1.73 9.29 -13.60
CA ALA A 224 0.32 9.01 -13.83
C ALA A 224 -0.44 10.32 -13.93
N ASP A 225 -1.57 10.36 -14.61
CA ASP A 225 -2.48 11.52 -14.69
C ASP A 225 -3.80 11.32 -13.92
N ALA A 226 -3.96 10.15 -13.28
CA ALA A 226 -5.03 9.82 -12.34
C ALA A 226 -4.49 8.94 -11.20
N TYR A 227 -5.33 8.56 -10.26
CA TYR A 227 -4.93 7.68 -9.16
C TYR A 227 -4.52 6.30 -9.65
N ALA A 228 -3.26 5.94 -9.39
CA ALA A 228 -2.71 4.63 -9.69
C ALA A 228 -2.26 3.92 -8.41
N LYS A 229 -2.97 2.86 -8.03
CA LYS A 229 -2.65 2.08 -6.83
C LYS A 229 -1.69 0.93 -7.16
N SER A 230 -0.67 0.77 -6.30
CA SER A 230 0.31 -0.33 -6.35
C SER A 230 0.99 -0.48 -7.71
N VAL A 231 1.50 0.62 -8.23
CA VAL A 231 2.20 0.65 -9.53
C VAL A 231 3.40 -0.28 -9.50
N GLU A 232 3.44 -1.22 -10.43
CA GLU A 232 4.53 -2.17 -10.63
C GLU A 232 5.32 -1.81 -11.88
N ILE A 233 6.63 -1.77 -11.75
CA ILE A 233 7.59 -1.62 -12.83
C ILE A 233 8.24 -2.98 -13.08
N LEU A 234 8.13 -3.47 -14.30
CA LEU A 234 8.66 -4.76 -14.76
C LEU A 234 9.54 -4.54 -15.98
N ASN A 235 10.45 -5.48 -16.24
CA ASN A 235 11.11 -5.62 -17.53
C ASN A 235 10.84 -7.02 -18.12
N GLN A 236 11.25 -7.22 -19.36
CA GLN A 236 11.02 -8.50 -20.05
C GLN A 236 11.75 -9.69 -19.39
N ASN A 237 12.87 -9.44 -18.75
CA ASN A 237 13.73 -10.49 -18.16
C ASN A 237 13.35 -10.85 -16.73
N GLU A 238 12.47 -10.06 -16.09
CA GLU A 238 12.10 -10.20 -14.67
C GLU A 238 13.30 -10.16 -13.71
N ASP A 239 14.37 -9.44 -14.09
CA ASP A 239 15.62 -9.32 -13.32
C ASP A 239 15.81 -7.95 -12.67
N LEU A 240 14.80 -7.06 -12.79
CA LEU A 240 14.86 -5.69 -12.34
C LEU A 240 14.71 -5.60 -10.82
N ILE A 241 15.73 -5.07 -10.15
CA ILE A 241 15.71 -4.74 -8.72
C ILE A 241 15.76 -3.23 -8.57
N LEU A 242 14.73 -2.68 -7.93
CA LEU A 242 14.54 -1.24 -7.78
C LEU A 242 14.68 -0.79 -6.32
N SER A 243 14.98 0.48 -6.12
CA SER A 243 14.94 1.09 -4.79
C SER A 243 13.54 1.14 -4.20
N ASP A 244 12.48 1.20 -5.00
CA ASP A 244 11.08 1.06 -4.61
C ASP A 244 10.26 0.52 -5.79
N ASN A 245 9.11 -0.13 -5.49
CA ASN A 245 8.16 -0.64 -6.47
C ASN A 245 6.80 -0.85 -5.76
N TYR A 246 5.73 -1.10 -6.48
CA TYR A 246 4.37 -1.27 -5.93
C TYR A 246 3.96 -0.07 -5.05
N PHE A 247 4.23 1.13 -5.51
CA PHE A 247 3.85 2.40 -4.88
C PHE A 247 2.56 2.97 -5.48
N ASP A 248 1.96 3.90 -4.77
CA ASP A 248 0.78 4.62 -5.26
C ASP A 248 1.21 5.94 -5.92
N LEU A 249 0.44 6.39 -6.92
CA LEU A 249 0.58 7.72 -7.54
C LEU A 249 -0.76 8.47 -7.48
N ASN A 250 -0.69 9.77 -7.22
CA ASN A 250 -1.85 10.64 -7.05
C ASN A 250 -1.91 11.71 -8.16
N ALA A 251 -1.88 11.30 -9.44
CA ALA A 251 -1.69 12.16 -10.61
C ALA A 251 -0.37 12.96 -10.51
N ASP A 252 0.68 12.27 -10.15
CA ASP A 252 2.02 12.81 -9.93
C ASP A 252 3.08 11.86 -10.50
N SER A 253 4.31 11.97 -10.05
CA SER A 253 5.41 11.11 -10.50
C SER A 253 6.30 10.68 -9.34
N LYS A 254 6.87 9.48 -9.48
CA LYS A 254 7.86 8.93 -8.55
C LYS A 254 9.09 8.46 -9.28
N THR A 255 10.26 8.86 -8.78
CA THR A 255 11.55 8.43 -9.28
C THR A 255 12.12 7.33 -8.40
N VAL A 256 12.49 6.21 -8.99
CA VAL A 256 13.13 5.08 -8.33
C VAL A 256 14.51 4.82 -8.92
N LYS A 257 15.44 4.35 -8.09
CA LYS A 257 16.77 3.97 -8.54
C LYS A 257 16.81 2.50 -8.96
N VAL A 258 17.44 2.22 -10.08
CA VAL A 258 17.78 0.86 -10.50
C VAL A 258 18.97 0.38 -9.68
N ILE A 259 18.79 -0.70 -8.95
CA ILE A 259 19.85 -1.35 -8.16
C ILE A 259 20.56 -2.41 -9.00
N SER A 260 19.78 -3.15 -9.80
CA SER A 260 20.27 -4.20 -10.69
C SER A 260 19.22 -4.50 -11.76
N GLY A 261 19.65 -5.12 -12.86
CA GLY A 261 18.79 -5.55 -13.97
C GLY A 261 18.81 -4.58 -15.14
N SER A 262 18.14 -4.97 -16.25
CA SER A 262 18.04 -4.18 -17.47
C SER A 262 16.84 -3.25 -17.42
N VAL A 263 17.01 -2.03 -17.94
CA VAL A 263 15.90 -1.06 -18.12
C VAL A 263 15.24 -1.19 -19.51
N ASP A 264 15.58 -2.22 -20.28
CA ASP A 264 15.01 -2.44 -21.60
C ASP A 264 13.58 -2.99 -21.50
N LYS A 265 12.71 -2.52 -22.39
CA LYS A 265 11.33 -3.01 -22.52
C LYS A 265 10.57 -3.01 -21.19
N LEU A 266 10.61 -1.88 -20.51
CA LEU A 266 9.82 -1.68 -19.29
C LEU A 266 8.33 -1.84 -19.60
N ARG A 267 7.64 -2.48 -18.66
CA ARG A 267 6.17 -2.57 -18.60
C ARG A 267 5.71 -1.99 -17.28
N LEU A 268 4.61 -1.29 -17.31
CA LEU A 268 3.95 -0.73 -16.13
C LEU A 268 2.58 -1.34 -16.00
N ARG A 269 2.15 -1.55 -14.78
CA ARG A 269 0.77 -1.88 -14.44
C ARG A 269 0.41 -1.36 -13.05
N SER A 270 -0.88 -1.29 -12.78
CA SER A 270 -1.45 -0.90 -11.50
C SER A 270 -2.68 -1.73 -11.17
N VAL A 271 -3.33 -1.46 -10.05
CA VAL A 271 -4.60 -2.11 -9.71
C VAL A 271 -5.70 -1.82 -10.74
N TYR A 272 -5.63 -0.70 -11.49
CA TYR A 272 -6.53 -0.42 -12.61
C TYR A 272 -6.62 -1.59 -13.59
N ASP A 273 -5.49 -2.23 -13.91
CA ASP A 273 -5.41 -3.32 -14.89
C ASP A 273 -6.08 -4.62 -14.41
N ILE A 274 -6.41 -4.70 -13.13
CA ILE A 274 -7.03 -5.87 -12.48
C ILE A 274 -8.30 -5.55 -11.68
N SER A 275 -8.81 -4.33 -11.81
CA SER A 275 -9.99 -3.84 -11.09
C SER A 275 -11.27 -3.86 -11.93
#